data_3f94f056603a064106917408ca9c59ab
#
_entry.id   3f94f056603a064106917408ca9c59ab
#
_cell.length_a   1.000
_cell.length_b   1.000
_cell.length_c   1.000
_cell.angle_alpha   90.00
_cell.angle_beta   90.00
_cell.angle_gamma   90.00
#
_symmetry.space_group_name_H-M   'P 1'
#
loop_
_entity.id
_entity.type
_entity.pdbx_description
1 polymer ?
#
loop_
_entity_poly.entity_id
_entity_poly.type
_entity_poly.pdbx_seq_one_letter_code
_entity_poly.pdbx_strand_id
1 'polypeptide(L)'
;MPGKPIKSTQQELVECDLEFPRIVDELSKLELDELDQVENAINKIKQMTWEQIYKTSSKTQKRGLNWEPISGQQTRSGKTIASIRISKKFRARVCRDGKFMRFISLHPDHDSTYSESGGEDV
;
A
#
# COMPACT_ATOMS: atom_id res chain seq x y z
N MET A 1 -35.38 -8.27 12.94
CA MET A 1 -34.60 -9.05 12.06
C MET A 1 -33.14 -8.79 12.31
N PRO A 2 -32.49 -9.81 12.56
CA PRO A 2 -31.09 -9.61 12.49
C PRO A 2 -30.82 -9.07 11.10
N GLY A 3 -30.20 -7.96 11.03
CA GLY A 3 -29.76 -7.42 9.80
C GLY A 3 -28.81 -8.39 9.09
N LYS A 4 -28.51 -8.13 7.87
CA LYS A 4 -27.46 -8.84 7.19
C LYS A 4 -26.18 -8.69 7.99
N PRO A 5 -25.38 -9.75 8.14
CA PRO A 5 -24.05 -9.61 8.75
C PRO A 5 -23.29 -8.51 8.02
N ILE A 6 -22.62 -7.65 8.79
CA ILE A 6 -21.77 -6.64 8.20
C ILE A 6 -20.63 -7.35 7.50
N LYS A 7 -20.54 -7.16 6.19
CA LYS A 7 -19.49 -7.79 5.40
C LYS A 7 -18.14 -7.21 5.78
N SER A 8 -17.18 -8.06 6.11
CA SER A 8 -15.83 -7.61 6.40
C SER A 8 -15.19 -6.99 5.16
N THR A 9 -14.52 -5.86 5.33
CA THR A 9 -13.77 -5.24 4.24
C THR A 9 -12.61 -6.13 3.76
N GLN A 10 -12.21 -7.12 4.56
CA GLN A 10 -11.18 -8.07 4.15
C GLN A 10 -11.60 -8.94 2.99
N GLN A 11 -12.90 -9.10 2.75
CA GLN A 11 -13.44 -9.90 1.65
C GLN A 11 -13.82 -9.06 0.44
N GLU A 12 -13.69 -7.75 0.51
CA GLU A 12 -13.91 -6.86 -0.61
C GLU A 12 -12.63 -6.67 -1.40
N LEU A 13 -12.78 -6.42 -2.71
CA LEU A 13 -11.62 -6.07 -3.54
C LEU A 13 -11.04 -4.75 -3.07
N VAL A 14 -9.73 -4.68 -3.06
CA VAL A 14 -9.01 -3.48 -2.64
C VAL A 14 -9.12 -2.41 -3.71
N GLU A 15 -9.36 -1.18 -3.28
CA GLU A 15 -9.28 0.00 -4.14
C GLU A 15 -8.07 0.83 -3.72
N CYS A 16 -7.31 1.28 -4.71
CA CYS A 16 -6.14 2.13 -4.45
C CYS A 16 -6.56 3.58 -4.39
N ASP A 17 -6.16 4.27 -3.32
CA ASP A 17 -6.37 5.70 -3.15
C ASP A 17 -5.05 6.42 -3.43
N LEU A 18 -5.01 7.19 -4.51
CA LEU A 18 -3.83 7.93 -4.98
C LEU A 18 -4.05 9.43 -4.89
N GLU A 19 -4.94 9.89 -4.01
CA GLU A 19 -5.31 11.30 -3.92
C GLU A 19 -4.45 12.10 -2.95
N PHE A 20 -3.67 11.44 -2.11
CA PHE A 20 -2.80 12.14 -1.16
C PHE A 20 -1.82 13.05 -1.93
N PRO A 21 -1.71 14.34 -1.56
CA PRO A 21 -0.94 15.31 -2.36
C PRO A 21 0.51 14.90 -2.62
N ARG A 22 1.18 14.30 -1.66
CA ARG A 22 2.54 13.81 -1.85
C ARG A 22 2.62 12.76 -2.94
N ILE A 23 1.63 11.86 -3.01
CA ILE A 23 1.61 10.82 -4.05
C ILE A 23 1.41 11.42 -5.43
N VAL A 24 0.50 12.38 -5.56
CA VAL A 24 0.25 13.06 -6.83
C VAL A 24 1.54 13.69 -7.33
N ASP A 25 2.27 14.38 -6.45
CA ASP A 25 3.53 15.01 -6.80
C ASP A 25 4.60 13.98 -7.17
N GLU A 26 4.73 12.90 -6.39
CA GLU A 26 5.76 11.89 -6.63
C GLU A 26 5.50 11.10 -7.91
N LEU A 27 4.24 10.82 -8.22
CA LEU A 27 3.89 10.17 -9.50
C LEU A 27 4.33 11.02 -10.68
N SER A 28 4.19 12.34 -10.58
CA SER A 28 4.57 13.25 -11.67
C SER A 28 6.08 13.28 -11.92
N LYS A 29 6.88 12.81 -10.99
CA LYS A 29 8.35 12.83 -11.06
C LYS A 29 8.95 11.50 -11.46
N LEU A 30 8.13 10.44 -11.62
CA LEU A 30 8.63 9.12 -11.97
C LEU A 30 9.03 9.06 -13.44
N GLU A 31 10.04 8.21 -13.73
CA GLU A 31 10.37 7.82 -15.09
C GLU A 31 9.24 6.96 -15.66
N LEU A 32 9.16 6.85 -17.00
CA LEU A 32 8.10 6.09 -17.65
C LEU A 32 8.06 4.61 -17.23
N ASP A 33 9.21 3.98 -17.11
CA ASP A 33 9.28 2.59 -16.66
C ASP A 33 8.83 2.43 -15.21
N GLU A 34 9.12 3.41 -14.37
CA GLU A 34 8.66 3.41 -12.97
C GLU A 34 7.14 3.59 -12.89
N LEU A 35 6.58 4.46 -13.73
CA LEU A 35 5.12 4.62 -13.82
C LEU A 35 4.45 3.32 -14.25
N ASP A 36 5.04 2.61 -15.23
CA ASP A 36 4.54 1.32 -15.68
C ASP A 36 4.53 0.30 -14.54
N GLN A 37 5.58 0.31 -13.71
CA GLN A 37 5.66 -0.59 -12.56
C GLN A 37 4.55 -0.29 -11.54
N VAL A 38 4.30 0.98 -11.26
CA VAL A 38 3.21 1.39 -10.36
C VAL A 38 1.86 0.96 -10.94
N GLU A 39 1.63 1.21 -12.22
CA GLU A 39 0.38 0.83 -12.87
C GLU A 39 0.14 -0.67 -12.80
N ASN A 40 1.18 -1.47 -13.09
CA ASN A 40 1.09 -2.93 -13.00
C ASN A 40 0.77 -3.38 -11.57
N ALA A 41 1.38 -2.76 -10.57
CA ALA A 41 1.11 -3.07 -9.18
C ALA A 41 -0.34 -2.74 -8.81
N ILE A 42 -0.83 -1.58 -9.22
CA ILE A 42 -2.21 -1.17 -8.96
C ILE A 42 -3.19 -2.15 -9.60
N ASN A 43 -2.94 -2.54 -10.85
CA ASN A 43 -3.79 -3.50 -11.55
C ASN A 43 -3.84 -4.86 -10.83
N LYS A 44 -2.73 -5.27 -10.24
CA LYS A 44 -2.67 -6.49 -9.44
C LYS A 44 -3.46 -6.33 -8.13
N ILE A 45 -3.27 -5.21 -7.45
CA ILE A 45 -3.94 -4.92 -6.17
C ILE A 45 -5.46 -4.92 -6.34
N LYS A 46 -5.96 -4.33 -7.42
CA LYS A 46 -7.39 -4.22 -7.69
C LYS A 46 -8.08 -5.58 -7.82
N GLN A 47 -7.33 -6.62 -8.05
CA GLN A 47 -7.84 -7.99 -8.19
C GLN A 47 -7.71 -8.79 -6.89
N MET A 48 -7.22 -8.17 -5.82
CA MET A 48 -6.98 -8.82 -4.54
C MET A 48 -7.92 -8.32 -3.47
N THR A 49 -8.19 -9.17 -2.50
CA THR A 49 -8.83 -8.78 -1.24
C THR A 49 -7.75 -8.51 -0.20
N TRP A 50 -8.09 -7.82 0.88
CA TRP A 50 -7.15 -7.64 1.99
C TRP A 50 -6.71 -8.97 2.59
N GLU A 51 -7.63 -9.93 2.67
CA GLU A 51 -7.29 -11.26 3.15
C GLU A 51 -6.19 -11.89 2.30
N GLN A 52 -6.30 -11.79 0.97
CA GLN A 52 -5.28 -12.32 0.08
C GLN A 52 -3.95 -11.58 0.23
N ILE A 53 -3.99 -10.26 0.41
CA ILE A 53 -2.77 -9.48 0.62
C ILE A 53 -2.04 -9.99 1.86
N TYR A 54 -2.74 -10.15 2.97
CA TYR A 54 -2.12 -10.63 4.21
C TYR A 54 -1.60 -12.06 4.10
N LYS A 55 -2.38 -12.94 3.46
CA LYS A 55 -1.98 -14.35 3.29
C LYS A 55 -0.75 -14.53 2.41
N THR A 56 -0.58 -13.67 1.42
CA THR A 56 0.54 -13.78 0.48
C THR A 56 1.75 -12.95 0.89
N SER A 57 1.63 -12.17 1.96
CA SER A 57 2.71 -11.32 2.45
C SER A 57 3.59 -12.11 3.42
N SER A 58 4.43 -12.98 2.89
CA SER A 58 5.31 -13.82 3.69
C SER A 58 6.77 -13.47 3.40
N LYS A 59 7.55 -13.30 4.47
CA LYS A 59 8.98 -13.04 4.35
C LYS A 59 9.72 -14.20 3.67
N THR A 60 9.21 -15.42 3.82
CA THR A 60 9.87 -16.60 3.28
C THR A 60 9.45 -16.87 1.83
N GLN A 61 8.23 -16.56 1.46
CA GLN A 61 7.73 -16.86 0.11
C GLN A 61 8.00 -15.75 -0.89
N LYS A 62 8.15 -14.52 -0.43
CA LYS A 62 8.40 -13.33 -1.27
C LYS A 62 7.41 -13.21 -2.42
N ARG A 63 6.17 -13.63 -2.18
CA ARG A 63 5.07 -13.56 -3.17
C ARG A 63 4.17 -12.38 -2.85
N GLY A 64 3.37 -11.99 -3.83
CA GLY A 64 2.39 -10.92 -3.68
C GLY A 64 3.03 -9.58 -3.39
N LEU A 65 2.32 -8.75 -2.64
CA LEU A 65 2.74 -7.37 -2.37
C LEU A 65 3.75 -7.24 -1.24
N ASN A 66 3.96 -8.31 -0.49
CA ASN A 66 4.86 -8.28 0.67
C ASN A 66 4.50 -7.14 1.64
N TRP A 67 3.25 -7.12 2.10
CA TRP A 67 2.79 -6.14 3.09
C TRP A 67 3.59 -6.28 4.37
N GLU A 68 4.28 -5.19 4.75
CA GLU A 68 5.14 -5.19 5.92
C GLU A 68 4.94 -3.92 6.72
N PRO A 69 4.31 -4.01 7.90
CA PRO A 69 4.16 -2.84 8.78
C PRO A 69 5.53 -2.27 9.13
N ILE A 70 5.63 -0.95 9.06
CA ILE A 70 6.88 -0.25 9.42
C ILE A 70 6.77 0.17 10.88
N SER A 71 7.68 -0.36 11.70
CA SER A 71 7.69 -0.08 13.13
C SER A 71 7.81 1.41 13.40
N GLY A 72 6.95 1.92 14.30
CA GLY A 72 7.00 3.30 14.73
C GLY A 72 6.40 4.31 13.74
N GLN A 73 5.84 3.86 12.62
CA GLN A 73 5.22 4.76 11.66
C GLN A 73 3.71 4.60 11.65
N GLN A 74 3.02 5.70 11.82
CA GLN A 74 1.56 5.74 11.82
C GLN A 74 1.09 7.02 11.12
N THR A 75 -0.13 6.96 10.61
CA THR A 75 -0.80 8.16 10.11
C THR A 75 -1.24 9.03 11.29
N ARG A 76 -1.66 10.25 10.99
CA ARG A 76 -2.20 11.17 11.98
C ARG A 76 -3.40 10.56 12.74
N SER A 77 -4.20 9.76 12.09
CA SER A 77 -5.35 9.10 12.69
C SER A 77 -5.00 7.78 13.39
N GLY A 78 -3.72 7.41 13.45
CA GLY A 78 -3.26 6.22 14.16
C GLY A 78 -3.23 4.95 13.34
N LYS A 79 -3.43 5.03 12.02
CA LYS A 79 -3.35 3.85 11.15
C LYS A 79 -1.90 3.47 10.92
N THR A 80 -1.62 2.18 10.98
CA THR A 80 -0.28 1.65 10.71
C THR A 80 0.12 1.91 9.28
N ILE A 81 1.33 2.44 9.09
CA ILE A 81 1.92 2.60 7.76
C ILE A 81 2.71 1.33 7.46
N ALA A 82 2.51 0.80 6.25
CA ALA A 82 3.19 -0.40 5.81
C ALA A 82 3.92 -0.15 4.50
N SER A 83 4.91 -0.99 4.25
CA SER A 83 5.62 -1.03 2.97
C SER A 83 5.01 -2.13 2.11
N ILE A 84 4.87 -1.87 0.81
CA ILE A 84 4.52 -2.90 -0.17
C ILE A 84 5.55 -2.90 -1.29
N ARG A 85 5.67 -4.05 -1.94
CA ARG A 85 6.55 -4.21 -3.10
C ARG A 85 5.83 -3.80 -4.37
N ILE A 86 6.38 -2.81 -5.07
CA ILE A 86 5.94 -2.44 -6.42
C ILE A 86 6.72 -3.29 -7.44
N SER A 87 8.03 -3.35 -7.28
CA SER A 87 8.93 -4.18 -8.08
C SER A 87 10.14 -4.55 -7.25
N LYS A 88 11.17 -5.14 -7.87
CA LYS A 88 12.34 -5.66 -7.14
C LYS A 88 12.95 -4.65 -6.17
N LYS A 89 13.11 -3.40 -6.60
CA LYS A 89 13.69 -2.33 -5.76
C LYS A 89 12.68 -1.28 -5.32
N PHE A 90 11.57 -1.20 -6.02
CA PHE A 90 10.59 -0.13 -5.84
C PHE A 90 9.61 -0.52 -4.74
N ARG A 91 9.48 0.35 -3.73
CA ARG A 91 8.53 0.17 -2.62
C ARG A 91 7.59 1.36 -2.54
N ALA A 92 6.43 1.15 -1.94
CA ALA A 92 5.52 2.23 -1.61
C ALA A 92 5.18 2.13 -0.12
N ARG A 93 4.98 3.28 0.50
CA ARG A 93 4.39 3.35 1.83
C ARG A 93 2.90 3.56 1.66
N VAL A 94 2.12 2.75 2.36
CA VAL A 94 0.67 2.74 2.23
C VAL A 94 0.03 2.55 3.62
N CYS A 95 -1.25 2.87 3.73
CA CYS A 95 -2.03 2.48 4.88
C CYS A 95 -3.37 1.93 4.43
N ARG A 96 -4.01 1.13 5.29
CA ARG A 96 -5.33 0.60 5.02
C ARG A 96 -6.39 1.51 5.63
N ASP A 97 -7.40 1.85 4.83
CA ASP A 97 -8.58 2.58 5.30
C ASP A 97 -9.82 1.85 4.77
N GLY A 98 -10.38 0.94 5.60
CA GLY A 98 -11.44 0.05 5.17
C GLY A 98 -10.99 -0.83 4.01
N LYS A 99 -11.66 -0.74 2.88
CA LYS A 99 -11.26 -1.44 1.66
C LYS A 99 -10.17 -0.72 0.87
N PHE A 100 -9.90 0.54 1.21
CA PHE A 100 -8.94 1.34 0.46
C PHE A 100 -7.51 1.10 0.92
N MET A 101 -6.61 1.02 -0.04
CA MET A 101 -5.18 1.11 0.20
C MET A 101 -4.75 2.52 -0.21
N ARG A 102 -4.49 3.36 0.79
CA ARG A 102 -4.06 4.74 0.54
C ARG A 102 -2.55 4.77 0.37
N PHE A 103 -2.11 5.25 -0.77
CA PHE A 103 -0.69 5.42 -1.06
C PHE A 103 -0.20 6.72 -0.42
N ILE A 104 0.92 6.65 0.28
CA ILE A 104 1.48 7.76 1.04
C ILE A 104 2.73 8.30 0.37
N SER A 105 3.66 7.41 -0.01
CA SER A 105 4.92 7.81 -0.65
C SER A 105 5.46 6.69 -1.53
N LEU A 106 6.25 7.07 -2.52
CA LEU A 106 6.86 6.15 -3.48
C LEU A 106 8.39 6.18 -3.31
N HIS A 107 8.99 4.99 -3.32
CA HIS A 107 10.41 4.82 -3.07
C HIS A 107 11.01 3.88 -4.12
N PRO A 108 11.40 4.41 -5.28
CA PRO A 108 12.06 3.60 -6.30
C PRO A 108 13.34 2.96 -5.79
N ASP A 109 13.98 3.58 -4.78
CA ASP A 109 15.10 3.02 -4.06
C ASP A 109 14.60 2.42 -2.75
N HIS A 110 14.73 1.10 -2.61
CA HIS A 110 14.23 0.33 -1.47
C HIS A 110 14.61 0.91 -0.11
N ASP A 111 15.85 1.39 0.02
CA ASP A 111 16.36 1.81 1.33
C ASP A 111 15.63 3.03 1.90
N SER A 112 15.19 3.94 1.03
CA SER A 112 14.53 5.16 1.47
C SER A 112 13.18 4.92 2.15
N THR A 113 12.54 3.77 1.91
CA THR A 113 11.25 3.43 2.50
C THR A 113 11.31 3.43 4.02
N TYR A 114 12.39 2.92 4.57
CA TYR A 114 12.56 2.72 6.01
C TYR A 114 13.24 3.90 6.69
N SER A 115 13.87 4.79 5.93
CA SER A 115 14.54 5.97 6.47
C SER A 115 13.60 7.15 6.69
N GLU A 116 12.37 7.08 6.17
CA GLU A 116 11.38 8.13 6.38
C GLU A 116 10.97 8.22 7.83
N SER A 117 10.77 9.47 8.30
CA SER A 117 10.21 9.70 9.63
C SER A 117 8.75 9.28 9.64
N GLY A 118 8.28 8.72 10.76
CA GLY A 118 6.86 8.43 10.94
C GLY A 118 6.04 9.71 11.02
N GLY A 119 4.72 9.58 11.03
CA GLY A 119 3.84 10.72 11.28
C GLY A 119 3.47 11.52 10.05
N GLU A 120 3.22 10.84 8.95
CA GLU A 120 2.71 11.50 7.75
C GLU A 120 1.34 12.13 8.02
N ASP A 121 1.09 13.25 7.36
CA ASP A 121 -0.13 14.04 7.49
C ASP A 121 -1.25 13.46 6.60
N VAL A 122 -1.61 12.24 6.89
CA VAL A 122 -2.56 11.47 6.08
C VAL A 122 -3.88 11.29 6.81
#